data_bc239cc250d3a364e281b4dda21849ba
#
_entry.id   bc239cc250d3a364e281b4dda21849ba
#
_cell.length_a   1.000
_cell.length_b   1.000
_cell.length_c   1.000
_cell.angle_alpha   90.00
_cell.angle_beta   90.00
_cell.angle_gamma   90.00
#
_symmetry.space_group_name_H-M   'P 1'
#
loop_
_entity.id
_entity.type
_entity.pdbx_description
1 polymer ?
#
loop_
_entity_poly.entity_id
_entity_poly.type
_entity_poly.pdbx_seq_one_letter_code
_entity_poly.pdbx_strand_id
1 'polypeptide(L)'
;MQLDGANCVGEERVLVVGATNRPQELDDAARRRLVKRLYIPLPDSKARASILARLLGRERHDVSEEEMRSVSEMTEGYSGADMANLCREAAYGPIRSLDMKLITSLRADQVRPINHTDLLSALRQVKASVSQQDLDQYIEWDKRFGASK
;
A
#
# COMPACT_ATOMS: atom_id res chain seq x y z
N MET A 1 -16.01 7.23 -28.64
CA MET A 1 -15.61 7.03 -27.25
C MET A 1 -16.45 5.91 -26.67
N GLN A 2 -15.84 4.80 -26.23
CA GLN A 2 -16.49 3.49 -26.02
C GLN A 2 -17.19 3.31 -24.65
N LEU A 3 -17.20 4.32 -23.80
CA LEU A 3 -17.81 4.23 -22.45
C LEU A 3 -19.34 4.35 -22.45
N ASP A 4 -19.96 4.76 -23.55
CA ASP A 4 -21.40 5.01 -23.62
C ASP A 4 -22.23 3.81 -24.11
N GLY A 5 -21.61 2.63 -24.29
CA GLY A 5 -22.33 1.41 -24.70
C GLY A 5 -22.93 1.45 -26.11
N ALA A 6 -22.71 2.52 -26.87
CA ALA A 6 -23.38 2.76 -28.14
C ALA A 6 -22.96 1.81 -29.30
N ASN A 7 -21.94 0.98 -29.08
CA ASN A 7 -21.43 0.06 -30.10
C ASN A 7 -21.31 -1.41 -29.59
N CYS A 8 -22.01 -1.78 -28.53
CA CYS A 8 -22.08 -3.20 -28.13
C CYS A 8 -23.09 -3.92 -29.04
N VAL A 9 -22.59 -4.52 -30.12
CA VAL A 9 -23.31 -5.47 -30.92
C VAL A 9 -23.13 -6.85 -30.28
N GLY A 10 -23.98 -7.20 -29.31
CA GLY A 10 -23.96 -8.50 -28.65
C GLY A 10 -24.29 -8.43 -27.15
N GLU A 11 -24.48 -9.59 -26.52
CA GLU A 11 -24.81 -9.74 -25.09
C GLU A 11 -23.57 -9.56 -24.18
N GLU A 12 -22.47 -9.01 -24.64
CA GLU A 12 -21.25 -8.83 -23.87
C GLU A 12 -21.41 -7.75 -22.81
N ARG A 13 -21.36 -8.16 -21.55
CA ARG A 13 -21.36 -7.25 -20.40
C ARG A 13 -19.93 -6.89 -20.01
N VAL A 14 -19.54 -5.65 -20.29
CA VAL A 14 -18.22 -5.13 -19.92
C VAL A 14 -18.33 -4.27 -18.65
N LEU A 15 -17.51 -4.58 -17.65
CA LEU A 15 -17.34 -3.74 -16.47
C LEU A 15 -16.07 -2.90 -16.63
N VAL A 16 -16.22 -1.59 -16.63
CA VAL A 16 -15.10 -0.65 -16.62
C VAL A 16 -14.83 -0.19 -15.19
N VAL A 17 -13.61 -0.42 -14.69
CA VAL A 17 -13.16 0.02 -13.37
C VAL A 17 -12.02 0.99 -13.56
N GLY A 18 -12.17 2.22 -13.06
CA GLY A 18 -11.12 3.23 -13.01
C GLY A 18 -10.66 3.47 -11.56
N ALA A 19 -9.40 3.82 -11.37
CA ALA A 19 -8.87 4.26 -10.08
C ALA A 19 -8.10 5.57 -10.26
N THR A 20 -8.23 6.49 -9.31
CA THR A 20 -7.50 7.75 -9.27
C THR A 20 -7.21 8.16 -7.84
N ASN A 21 -6.08 8.81 -7.63
CA ASN A 21 -5.74 9.52 -6.38
C ASN A 21 -6.04 11.03 -6.49
N ARG A 22 -6.60 11.49 -7.62
CA ARG A 22 -6.98 12.89 -7.85
C ARG A 22 -8.43 13.00 -8.30
N PRO A 23 -9.39 12.67 -7.42
CA PRO A 23 -10.80 12.66 -7.79
C PRO A 23 -11.33 14.04 -8.19
N GLN A 24 -10.72 15.11 -7.68
CA GLN A 24 -11.06 16.49 -8.03
C GLN A 24 -10.75 16.86 -9.49
N GLU A 25 -9.84 16.13 -10.16
CA GLU A 25 -9.50 16.34 -11.56
C GLU A 25 -10.45 15.62 -12.52
N LEU A 26 -11.37 14.81 -12.00
CA LEU A 26 -12.39 14.16 -12.83
C LEU A 26 -13.38 15.19 -13.37
N ASP A 27 -13.49 15.26 -14.69
CA ASP A 27 -14.46 16.11 -15.36
C ASP A 27 -15.91 15.60 -15.17
N ASP A 28 -16.87 16.46 -15.49
CA ASP A 28 -18.30 16.13 -15.36
C ASP A 28 -18.71 14.96 -16.27
N ALA A 29 -18.08 14.81 -17.43
CA ALA A 29 -18.38 13.75 -18.36
C ALA A 29 -17.96 12.38 -17.82
N ALA A 30 -16.76 12.29 -17.24
CA ALA A 30 -16.28 11.09 -16.54
C ALA A 30 -17.15 10.78 -15.32
N ARG A 31 -17.51 11.79 -14.52
CA ARG A 31 -18.38 11.61 -13.35
C ARG A 31 -19.79 11.10 -13.71
N ARG A 32 -20.35 11.53 -14.83
CA ARG A 32 -21.66 11.03 -15.29
C ARG A 32 -21.62 9.59 -15.79
N ARG A 33 -20.49 9.14 -16.35
CA ARG A 33 -20.32 7.78 -16.88
C ARG A 33 -19.92 6.78 -15.79
N LEU A 34 -19.07 7.21 -14.84
CA LEU A 34 -18.64 6.41 -13.70
C LEU A 34 -19.57 6.64 -12.50
N VAL A 35 -20.76 6.05 -12.56
CA VAL A 35 -21.85 6.31 -11.60
C VAL A 35 -21.49 5.81 -10.20
N LYS A 36 -20.89 4.63 -10.08
CA LYS A 36 -20.45 4.09 -8.77
C LYS A 36 -19.03 4.56 -8.47
N ARG A 37 -18.91 5.37 -7.43
CA ARG A 37 -17.64 5.90 -6.94
C ARG A 37 -17.46 5.47 -5.49
N LEU A 38 -16.35 4.78 -5.22
CA LEU A 38 -16.05 4.21 -3.92
C LEU A 38 -14.76 4.83 -3.41
N TYR A 39 -14.81 5.41 -2.24
CA TYR A 39 -13.61 5.81 -1.52
C TYR A 39 -12.95 4.61 -0.87
N ILE A 40 -11.67 4.42 -1.13
CA ILE A 40 -10.83 3.41 -0.48
C ILE A 40 -9.98 4.12 0.57
N PRO A 41 -10.30 3.97 1.86
CA PRO A 41 -9.53 4.62 2.93
C PRO A 41 -8.15 4.00 3.10
N LEU A 42 -7.31 4.64 3.91
CA LEU A 42 -6.07 4.02 4.36
C LEU A 42 -6.37 2.72 5.13
N PRO A 43 -5.44 1.74 5.07
CA PRO A 43 -5.63 0.47 5.75
C PRO A 43 -5.68 0.66 7.27
N ASP A 44 -6.61 0.00 7.93
CA ASP A 44 -6.66 -0.11 9.39
C ASP A 44 -5.51 -0.98 9.92
N SER A 45 -5.35 -1.06 11.25
CA SER A 45 -4.27 -1.83 11.87
C SER A 45 -4.28 -3.30 11.44
N LYS A 46 -5.46 -3.93 11.29
CA LYS A 46 -5.57 -5.33 10.85
C LYS A 46 -5.14 -5.50 9.39
N ALA A 47 -5.54 -4.57 8.54
CA ALA A 47 -5.14 -4.58 7.14
C ALA A 47 -3.62 -4.35 7.00
N ARG A 48 -3.03 -3.43 7.79
CA ARG A 48 -1.58 -3.22 7.81
C ARG A 48 -0.82 -4.46 8.28
N ALA A 49 -1.30 -5.14 9.33
CA ALA A 49 -0.72 -6.41 9.77
C ALA A 49 -0.77 -7.47 8.66
N SER A 50 -1.89 -7.58 7.96
CA SER A 50 -2.04 -8.51 6.83
C SER A 50 -1.13 -8.17 5.66
N ILE A 51 -0.96 -6.88 5.35
CA ILE A 51 -0.03 -6.41 4.32
C ILE A 51 1.41 -6.77 4.72
N LEU A 52 1.79 -6.50 5.97
CA LEU A 52 3.13 -6.80 6.50
C LEU A 52 3.43 -8.30 6.42
N ALA A 53 2.53 -9.15 6.91
CA ALA A 53 2.67 -10.60 6.86
C ALA A 53 2.81 -11.11 5.42
N ARG A 54 2.01 -10.58 4.48
CA ARG A 54 2.08 -10.98 3.07
C ARG A 54 3.38 -10.54 2.40
N LEU A 55 3.93 -9.38 2.76
CA LEU A 55 5.17 -8.88 2.18
C LEU A 55 6.37 -9.62 2.74
N LEU A 56 6.44 -9.79 4.07
CA LEU A 56 7.50 -10.55 4.73
C LEU A 56 7.49 -12.02 4.35
N GLY A 57 6.30 -12.62 4.16
CA GLY A 57 6.18 -14.03 3.74
C GLY A 57 6.81 -14.37 2.37
N ARG A 58 7.28 -13.37 1.62
CA ARG A 58 8.05 -13.55 0.38
C ARG A 58 9.56 -13.53 0.61
N GLU A 59 9.97 -13.17 1.82
CA GLU A 59 11.35 -12.98 2.22
C GLU A 59 11.71 -13.94 3.36
N ARG A 60 12.99 -14.15 3.57
CA ARG A 60 13.46 -14.89 4.75
C ARG A 60 13.39 -13.97 5.97
N HIS A 61 12.49 -14.24 6.90
CA HIS A 61 12.33 -13.43 8.11
C HIS A 61 12.21 -14.30 9.36
N ASP A 62 12.59 -13.70 10.49
CA ASP A 62 12.45 -14.25 11.84
C ASP A 62 11.67 -13.22 12.69
N VAL A 63 10.46 -12.89 12.22
CA VAL A 63 9.56 -11.92 12.86
C VAL A 63 8.30 -12.68 13.26
N SER A 64 7.98 -12.66 14.56
CA SER A 64 6.79 -13.29 15.12
C SER A 64 5.51 -12.52 14.78
N GLU A 65 4.35 -13.17 14.91
CA GLU A 65 3.05 -12.53 14.73
C GLU A 65 2.80 -11.37 15.70
N GLU A 66 3.30 -11.49 16.95
CA GLU A 66 3.19 -10.42 17.94
C GLU A 66 4.00 -9.19 17.54
N GLU A 67 5.22 -9.40 17.05
CA GLU A 67 6.07 -8.32 16.55
C GLU A 67 5.46 -7.65 15.32
N MET A 68 4.88 -8.42 14.38
CA MET A 68 4.16 -7.87 13.22
C MET A 68 2.96 -7.02 13.67
N ARG A 69 2.26 -7.44 14.71
CA ARG A 69 1.12 -6.71 15.26
C ARG A 69 1.58 -5.40 15.89
N SER A 70 2.64 -5.44 16.70
CA SER A 70 3.27 -4.25 17.28
C SER A 70 3.70 -3.24 16.20
N VAL A 71 4.37 -3.70 15.14
CA VAL A 71 4.75 -2.84 14.01
C VAL A 71 3.53 -2.26 13.31
N SER A 72 2.44 -3.03 13.16
CA SER A 72 1.20 -2.53 12.54
C SER A 72 0.55 -1.39 13.35
N GLU A 73 0.69 -1.41 14.68
CA GLU A 73 0.22 -0.31 15.55
C GLU A 73 1.07 0.95 15.38
N MET A 74 2.38 0.79 15.27
CA MET A 74 3.33 1.89 15.07
C MET A 74 3.23 2.56 13.68
N THR A 75 2.53 1.95 12.73
CA THR A 75 2.37 2.43 11.35
C THR A 75 1.02 3.12 11.10
N GLU A 76 0.42 3.74 12.11
CA GLU A 76 -0.80 4.50 11.93
C GLU A 76 -0.63 5.58 10.84
N GLY A 77 -1.62 5.70 9.96
CA GLY A 77 -1.56 6.63 8.83
C GLY A 77 -0.75 6.15 7.62
N TYR A 78 -0.13 4.97 7.67
CA TYR A 78 0.60 4.44 6.52
C TYR A 78 -0.36 3.90 5.45
N SER A 79 -0.04 4.24 4.21
CA SER A 79 -0.66 3.63 3.01
C SER A 79 -0.08 2.24 2.73
N GLY A 80 -0.70 1.50 1.82
CA GLY A 80 -0.13 0.23 1.35
C GLY A 80 1.25 0.39 0.70
N ALA A 81 1.51 1.53 0.06
CA ALA A 81 2.81 1.87 -0.52
C ALA A 81 3.86 2.13 0.57
N ASP A 82 3.48 2.81 1.67
CA ASP A 82 4.37 3.05 2.80
C ASP A 82 4.74 1.74 3.50
N MET A 83 3.77 0.82 3.66
CA MET A 83 4.02 -0.51 4.19
C MET A 83 4.99 -1.32 3.31
N ALA A 84 4.86 -1.20 1.98
CA ALA A 84 5.80 -1.83 1.06
C ALA A 84 7.20 -1.22 1.14
N ASN A 85 7.29 0.10 1.29
CA ASN A 85 8.57 0.80 1.49
C ASN A 85 9.22 0.40 2.81
N LEU A 86 8.42 0.27 3.89
CA LEU A 86 8.90 -0.20 5.19
C LEU A 86 9.52 -1.60 5.10
N CYS A 87 8.84 -2.54 4.46
CA CYS A 87 9.36 -3.90 4.28
C CYS A 87 10.62 -3.92 3.42
N ARG A 88 10.67 -3.12 2.36
CA ARG A 88 11.86 -2.98 1.51
C ARG A 88 13.04 -2.41 2.27
N GLU A 89 12.82 -1.38 3.08
CA GLU A 89 13.85 -0.77 3.91
C GLU A 89 14.37 -1.76 4.96
N ALA A 90 13.47 -2.51 5.61
CA ALA A 90 13.85 -3.56 6.56
C ALA A 90 14.67 -4.67 5.90
N ALA A 91 14.38 -5.04 4.64
CA ALA A 91 15.12 -6.06 3.90
C ALA A 91 16.60 -5.67 3.63
N TYR A 92 16.92 -4.38 3.66
CA TYR A 92 18.32 -3.93 3.61
C TYR A 92 19.07 -4.09 4.94
N GLY A 93 18.37 -4.29 6.07
CA GLY A 93 18.98 -4.43 7.39
C GLY A 93 20.03 -5.54 7.47
N PRO A 94 19.71 -6.78 7.06
CA PRO A 94 20.68 -7.88 7.02
C PRO A 94 21.93 -7.55 6.19
N ILE A 95 21.77 -6.89 5.06
CA ILE A 95 22.88 -6.52 4.16
C ILE A 95 23.74 -5.42 4.76
N ARG A 96 23.13 -4.39 5.39
CA ARG A 96 23.86 -3.30 6.07
C ARG A 96 24.67 -3.78 7.27
N SER A 97 24.29 -4.91 7.86
CA SER A 97 25.03 -5.52 8.97
C SER A 97 26.28 -6.30 8.55
N LEU A 98 26.50 -6.48 7.24
CA LEU A 98 27.66 -7.20 6.70
C LEU A 98 28.88 -6.28 6.57
N ASP A 99 30.07 -6.87 6.78
CA ASP A 99 31.31 -6.18 6.42
C ASP A 99 31.38 -6.03 4.89
N MET A 100 31.62 -4.79 4.43
CA MET A 100 31.75 -4.46 3.01
C MET A 100 32.77 -5.33 2.28
N LYS A 101 33.82 -5.79 2.98
CA LYS A 101 34.85 -6.67 2.42
C LYS A 101 34.34 -8.08 2.12
N LEU A 102 33.27 -8.51 2.78
CA LEU A 102 32.71 -9.85 2.65
C LEU A 102 31.55 -9.91 1.63
N ILE A 103 30.94 -8.77 1.28
CA ILE A 103 29.75 -8.73 0.43
C ILE A 103 29.95 -9.44 -0.91
N THR A 104 31.12 -9.31 -1.52
CA THR A 104 31.43 -9.93 -2.83
C THR A 104 31.65 -11.45 -2.76
N SER A 105 31.90 -11.99 -1.57
CA SER A 105 32.19 -13.41 -1.35
C SER A 105 31.03 -14.19 -0.71
N LEU A 106 30.03 -13.47 -0.17
CA LEU A 106 28.89 -14.09 0.50
C LEU A 106 27.85 -14.59 -0.51
N ARG A 107 27.30 -15.75 -0.22
CA ARG A 107 26.14 -16.29 -0.92
C ARG A 107 24.87 -15.77 -0.25
N ALA A 108 23.78 -15.69 -1.01
CA ALA A 108 22.49 -15.20 -0.51
C ALA A 108 21.94 -16.01 0.68
N ASP A 109 22.25 -17.30 0.75
CA ASP A 109 21.87 -18.20 1.84
C ASP A 109 22.62 -17.95 3.15
N GLN A 110 23.75 -17.23 3.11
CA GLN A 110 24.57 -16.85 4.26
C GLN A 110 24.14 -15.52 4.90
N VAL A 111 23.26 -14.78 4.23
CA VAL A 111 22.70 -13.56 4.81
C VAL A 111 21.65 -13.94 5.84
N ARG A 112 21.70 -13.33 7.04
CA ARG A 112 20.69 -13.59 8.07
C ARG A 112 19.29 -13.19 7.62
N PRO A 113 18.22 -13.77 8.19
CA PRO A 113 16.86 -13.34 7.94
C PRO A 113 16.60 -11.91 8.45
N ILE A 114 15.55 -11.28 7.92
CA ILE A 114 15.01 -10.01 8.44
C ILE A 114 14.45 -10.28 9.83
N ASN A 115 14.78 -9.43 10.80
CA ASN A 115 14.28 -9.54 12.17
C ASN A 115 13.49 -8.27 12.57
N HIS A 116 12.89 -8.32 13.77
CA HIS A 116 12.13 -7.20 14.33
C HIS A 116 12.92 -5.89 14.41
N THR A 117 14.22 -5.97 14.77
CA THR A 117 15.08 -4.77 14.88
C THR A 117 15.27 -4.07 13.54
N ASP A 118 15.28 -4.82 12.43
CA ASP A 118 15.34 -4.23 11.08
C ASP A 118 14.08 -3.44 10.76
N LEU A 119 12.89 -3.95 11.14
CA LEU A 119 11.61 -3.25 11.01
C LEU A 119 11.56 -1.99 11.86
N LEU A 120 12.02 -2.05 13.12
CA LEU A 120 12.10 -0.86 13.99
C LEU A 120 13.08 0.19 13.43
N SER A 121 14.17 -0.23 12.83
CA SER A 121 15.13 0.66 12.18
C SER A 121 14.53 1.30 10.93
N ALA A 122 13.78 0.54 10.13
CA ALA A 122 13.08 1.03 8.96
C ALA A 122 11.98 2.05 9.33
N LEU A 123 11.25 1.86 10.44
CA LEU A 123 10.25 2.81 10.94
C LEU A 123 10.81 4.22 11.22
N ARG A 124 12.10 4.33 11.56
CA ARG A 124 12.75 5.62 11.77
C ARG A 124 12.97 6.38 10.46
N GLN A 125 13.08 5.68 9.36
CA GLN A 125 13.43 6.23 8.05
C GLN A 125 12.19 6.44 7.16
N VAL A 126 11.26 5.51 7.18
CA VAL A 126 10.03 5.58 6.40
C VAL A 126 8.97 6.36 7.18
N LYS A 127 8.34 7.34 6.53
CA LYS A 127 7.26 8.16 7.09
C LYS A 127 5.99 7.94 6.28
N ALA A 128 4.83 8.19 6.91
CA ALA A 128 3.57 8.24 6.20
C ALA A 128 3.65 9.27 5.06
N SER A 129 3.24 8.86 3.86
CA SER A 129 3.33 9.69 2.66
C SER A 129 2.07 10.51 2.39
N VAL A 130 0.95 10.16 3.01
CA VAL A 130 -0.34 10.84 2.82
C VAL A 130 -0.54 11.86 3.94
N SER A 131 -0.77 13.11 3.57
CA SER A 131 -1.02 14.17 4.54
C SER A 131 -2.47 14.14 5.06
N GLN A 132 -2.71 14.67 6.25
CA GLN A 132 -4.08 14.80 6.79
C GLN A 132 -4.95 15.68 5.87
N GLN A 133 -4.37 16.71 5.27
CA GLN A 133 -5.07 17.58 4.34
C GLN A 133 -5.58 16.81 3.10
N ASP A 134 -4.79 15.88 2.56
CA ASP A 134 -5.22 15.03 1.43
C ASP A 134 -6.37 14.12 1.86
N LEU A 135 -6.29 13.52 3.04
CA LEU A 135 -7.34 12.65 3.58
C LEU A 135 -8.66 13.43 3.75
N ASP A 136 -8.60 14.64 4.29
CA ASP A 136 -9.77 15.50 4.48
C ASP A 136 -10.43 15.84 3.13
N GLN A 137 -9.62 16.14 2.10
CA GLN A 137 -10.11 16.38 0.74
C GLN A 137 -10.81 15.16 0.14
N TYR A 138 -10.27 13.95 0.34
CA TYR A 138 -10.91 12.72 -0.14
C TYR A 138 -12.22 12.43 0.57
N ILE A 139 -12.28 12.65 1.88
CA ILE A 139 -13.50 12.47 2.68
C ILE A 139 -14.57 13.48 2.24
N GLU A 140 -14.20 14.75 2.03
CA GLU A 140 -15.12 15.78 1.55
C GLU A 140 -15.65 15.44 0.15
N TRP A 141 -14.77 15.03 -0.74
CA TRP A 141 -15.15 14.62 -2.09
C TRP A 141 -16.10 13.40 -2.07
N ASP A 142 -15.81 12.40 -1.22
CA ASP A 142 -16.66 11.21 -1.06
C ASP A 142 -18.05 11.56 -0.54
N LYS A 143 -18.14 12.45 0.45
CA LYS A 143 -19.43 12.96 0.96
C LYS A 143 -20.26 13.64 -0.13
N ARG A 144 -19.62 14.33 -1.08
CA ARG A 144 -20.29 15.08 -2.13
C ARG A 144 -20.65 14.23 -3.35
N PHE A 145 -19.81 13.30 -3.73
CA PHE A 145 -19.90 12.57 -5.00
C PHE A 145 -19.84 11.06 -4.87
N GLY A 146 -19.51 10.53 -3.69
CA GLY A 146 -19.42 9.10 -3.44
C GLY A 146 -20.76 8.38 -3.54
N ALA A 147 -20.73 7.10 -3.86
CA ALA A 147 -21.92 6.27 -3.79
C ALA A 147 -22.24 5.97 -2.32
N SER A 148 -23.46 6.23 -1.90
CA SER A 148 -23.93 5.82 -0.57
C SER A 148 -23.72 4.32 -0.36
N LYS A 149 -23.19 3.95 0.81
CA LYS A 149 -23.06 2.56 1.23
C LYS A 149 -24.40 1.96 1.56
#